data_cd34c575393164119fde8f229dcec791
#
_entry.id   cd34c575393164119fde8f229dcec791
#
_cell.length_a   1.000
_cell.length_b   1.000
_cell.length_c   1.000
_cell.angle_alpha   90.00
_cell.angle_beta   90.00
_cell.angle_gamma   90.00
#
_symmetry.space_group_name_H-M   'P 1'
#
loop_
_entity.id
_entity.type
_entity.pdbx_description
1 polymer ?
#
loop_
_entity_poly.entity_id
_entity_poly.type
_entity_poly.pdbx_seq_one_letter_code
_entity_poly.pdbx_strand_id
1 'polypeptide(L)'
;MEIVINQTKDKEDESKLESFMLGCLRLSVTTNADTIKVDPLTPEQRKLLAIAPEKRTAAEKLELFEAYRLADTNFASLNRQIENAFTNWPYPPTTLVLQQREHPRVTHIFKRGDRLRPGDEVQPDVPAILNPLPKDAPRNRLGLAKWIVDRRSPTTARVIVNRMWQEYFGQGLVTTPEDFGTRVERPSHPELLDWLACEFMQEKIETRNSKFEAGSKSETNSKFEQSAKPWSMKHIHRLIVTSATYRQSSKVTPALYTKDQYNRFLARGPRLRVDGEVVEDIALSASGLLNPKIGGPSIYPPIPASVGDQVYGGFTWPETKGADRFRRGMYTFSKRSLPFPSLTAFDTPSGEFSCPRRVRSNTPLQALTTLNEKTFVEAAQAMALRVIKEGGEDNRSRATYAFELCTGRKPSAFELNKLLKFWQEQYEYFENRTAAAVSVAVPDVKQLPEDVNLHKVAAWAMVSRVILNLDETITKE
;
A
#
# COMPACT_ATOMS: atom_id res chain seq x y z
N MET A 1 22.53 -26.46 48.26
CA MET A 1 22.37 -26.84 46.82
C MET A 1 21.96 -25.57 46.13
N GLU A 2 22.82 -25.07 45.29
CA GLU A 2 22.53 -23.88 44.46
C GLU A 2 22.15 -24.36 43.05
N ILE A 3 21.02 -23.92 42.57
CA ILE A 3 20.55 -24.25 41.19
C ILE A 3 20.63 -22.94 40.42
N VAL A 4 21.59 -22.87 39.49
CA VAL A 4 21.75 -21.72 38.61
C VAL A 4 21.17 -22.09 37.25
N ILE A 5 20.14 -21.36 36.81
CA ILE A 5 19.56 -21.54 35.48
C ILE A 5 20.08 -20.39 34.62
N ASN A 6 21.01 -20.69 33.73
CA ASN A 6 21.54 -19.74 32.78
C ASN A 6 20.84 -19.92 31.45
N GLN A 7 20.14 -18.87 31.01
CA GLN A 7 19.63 -18.78 29.65
C GLN A 7 20.71 -18.10 28.79
N THR A 8 21.54 -18.89 28.13
CA THR A 8 22.60 -18.40 27.25
C THR A 8 22.09 -18.35 25.82
N LYS A 9 22.29 -17.21 25.19
CA LYS A 9 22.11 -17.04 23.76
C LYS A 9 23.26 -17.73 23.05
N ASP A 10 22.99 -18.65 22.14
CA ASP A 10 24.03 -19.26 21.30
C ASP A 10 24.68 -18.17 20.44
N LYS A 11 26.00 -18.02 20.54
CA LYS A 11 26.75 -16.94 19.89
C LYS A 11 26.89 -17.09 18.37
N GLU A 12 26.50 -18.23 17.81
CA GLU A 12 26.73 -18.53 16.38
C GLU A 12 25.62 -18.07 15.44
N ASP A 13 24.46 -17.63 15.96
CA ASP A 13 23.37 -17.17 15.08
C ASP A 13 22.70 -15.89 15.61
N GLU A 14 23.37 -14.76 15.42
CA GLU A 14 22.83 -13.43 15.77
C GLU A 14 21.60 -13.01 14.95
N SER A 15 21.25 -13.77 13.89
CA SER A 15 20.12 -13.46 13.00
C SER A 15 18.78 -13.96 13.51
N LYS A 16 18.76 -14.88 14.48
CA LYS A 16 17.52 -15.40 15.09
C LYS A 16 17.24 -14.72 16.42
N LEU A 17 16.52 -13.62 16.36
CA LEU A 17 15.93 -12.92 17.52
C LEU A 17 14.71 -13.69 18.06
N GLU A 18 14.90 -14.94 18.46
CA GLU A 18 13.91 -15.65 19.26
C GLU A 18 14.41 -15.69 20.72
N SER A 19 13.96 -14.73 21.51
CA SER A 19 14.13 -14.78 22.95
C SER A 19 13.12 -15.77 23.53
N PHE A 20 13.55 -17.01 23.72
CA PHE A 20 12.77 -17.98 24.49
C PHE A 20 12.80 -17.57 25.97
N MET A 21 11.73 -16.91 26.42
CA MET A 21 11.53 -16.70 27.86
C MET A 21 10.80 -17.90 28.43
N LEU A 22 11.36 -18.49 29.49
CA LEU A 22 10.64 -19.51 30.26
C LEU A 22 9.41 -18.85 30.90
N GLY A 23 8.22 -19.11 30.36
CA GLY A 23 6.98 -18.51 30.83
C GLY A 23 6.52 -18.99 32.19
N CYS A 24 6.88 -20.21 32.57
CA CYS A 24 6.58 -20.78 33.87
C CYS A 24 7.59 -21.92 34.20
N LEU A 25 8.29 -21.77 35.31
CA LEU A 25 9.24 -22.76 35.79
C LEU A 25 8.73 -23.36 37.09
N ARG A 26 8.66 -24.69 37.15
CA ARG A 26 8.40 -25.43 38.42
C ARG A 26 9.61 -26.29 38.77
N LEU A 27 10.21 -26.04 39.91
CA LEU A 27 11.25 -26.87 40.49
C LEU A 27 10.65 -27.79 41.53
N SER A 28 11.05 -29.04 41.50
CA SER A 28 10.69 -30.02 42.53
C SER A 28 11.96 -30.71 43.04
N VAL A 29 12.07 -30.88 44.35
CA VAL A 29 13.20 -31.53 45.02
C VAL A 29 12.71 -32.79 45.69
N THR A 30 13.47 -33.85 45.61
CA THR A 30 13.22 -35.10 46.32
C THR A 30 14.46 -35.51 47.10
N THR A 31 14.27 -36.13 48.26
CA THR A 31 15.32 -36.75 49.08
C THR A 31 15.47 -38.26 48.80
N ASN A 32 14.64 -38.79 47.88
CA ASN A 32 14.73 -40.20 47.52
C ASN A 32 15.98 -40.46 46.66
N ALA A 33 16.81 -41.43 47.04
CA ALA A 33 18.05 -41.78 46.35
C ALA A 33 17.82 -42.64 45.09
N ASP A 34 16.61 -43.17 44.88
CA ASP A 34 16.28 -43.91 43.68
C ASP A 34 16.18 -42.98 42.47
N THR A 35 16.62 -43.44 41.32
CA THR A 35 16.56 -42.73 40.05
C THR A 35 15.13 -42.22 39.78
N ILE A 36 14.97 -40.91 39.77
CA ILE A 36 13.68 -40.27 39.47
C ILE A 36 13.36 -40.58 37.99
N LYS A 37 12.43 -41.47 37.78
CA LYS A 37 11.80 -41.62 36.45
C LYS A 37 10.78 -40.50 36.32
N VAL A 38 11.11 -39.50 35.53
CA VAL A 38 10.15 -38.46 35.17
C VAL A 38 9.04 -39.14 34.39
N ASP A 39 7.81 -39.04 34.92
CA ASP A 39 6.64 -39.47 34.18
C ASP A 39 6.40 -38.51 33.01
N PRO A 40 6.52 -38.96 31.75
CA PRO A 40 6.40 -38.11 30.58
C PRO A 40 4.96 -37.70 30.28
N LEU A 41 3.98 -38.25 31.01
CA LEU A 41 2.56 -38.01 30.74
C LEU A 41 2.03 -36.79 31.47
N THR A 42 1.28 -35.98 30.75
CA THR A 42 0.51 -34.87 31.33
C THR A 42 -0.63 -35.35 32.23
N PRO A 43 -1.15 -34.53 33.16
CA PRO A 43 -2.33 -34.91 33.97
C PRO A 43 -3.54 -35.29 33.11
N GLU A 44 -3.74 -34.66 31.94
CA GLU A 44 -4.79 -34.96 30.99
C GLU A 44 -4.60 -36.36 30.37
N GLN A 45 -3.42 -36.66 29.92
CA GLN A 45 -3.08 -37.98 29.34
C GLN A 45 -3.23 -39.12 30.35
N ARG A 46 -2.95 -38.87 31.63
CA ARG A 46 -3.24 -39.86 32.69
C ARG A 46 -4.73 -40.12 32.85
N LYS A 47 -5.57 -39.08 32.75
CA LYS A 47 -7.02 -39.27 32.77
C LYS A 47 -7.49 -40.08 31.57
N LEU A 48 -6.92 -39.87 30.38
CA LEU A 48 -7.23 -40.67 29.19
C LEU A 48 -6.81 -42.13 29.34
N LEU A 49 -5.67 -42.41 30.00
CA LEU A 49 -5.24 -43.74 30.29
C LEU A 49 -6.19 -44.49 31.24
N ALA A 50 -6.85 -43.79 32.15
CA ALA A 50 -7.84 -44.39 33.06
C ALA A 50 -9.14 -44.82 32.35
N ILE A 51 -9.37 -44.32 31.11
CA ILE A 51 -10.51 -44.78 30.29
C ILE A 51 -10.20 -46.14 29.66
N ALA A 52 -11.13 -47.08 29.74
CA ALA A 52 -10.94 -48.40 29.10
C ALA A 52 -10.73 -48.23 27.58
N PRO A 53 -9.79 -48.99 26.95
CA PRO A 53 -9.37 -48.79 25.55
C PRO A 53 -10.52 -48.83 24.54
N GLU A 54 -11.56 -49.60 24.80
CA GLU A 54 -12.73 -49.77 23.94
C GLU A 54 -13.66 -48.55 23.99
N LYS A 55 -13.59 -47.75 25.06
CA LYS A 55 -14.40 -46.56 25.29
C LYS A 55 -13.71 -45.27 24.82
N ARG A 56 -12.42 -45.35 24.43
CA ARG A 56 -11.67 -44.19 23.95
C ARG A 56 -12.09 -43.79 22.53
N THR A 57 -12.29 -42.53 22.31
CA THR A 57 -12.52 -41.95 20.98
C THR A 57 -11.24 -42.04 20.11
N ALA A 58 -11.37 -41.84 18.80
CA ALA A 58 -10.22 -41.84 17.89
C ALA A 58 -9.22 -40.69 18.23
N ALA A 59 -9.69 -39.55 18.65
CA ALA A 59 -8.84 -38.42 19.05
C ALA A 59 -8.05 -38.74 20.34
N GLU A 60 -8.69 -39.30 21.34
CA GLU A 60 -8.03 -39.71 22.60
C GLU A 60 -6.98 -40.82 22.38
N LYS A 61 -7.27 -41.76 21.46
CA LYS A 61 -6.28 -42.78 21.06
C LYS A 61 -5.08 -42.17 20.37
N LEU A 62 -5.31 -41.18 19.49
CA LEU A 62 -4.23 -40.45 18.79
C LEU A 62 -3.34 -39.72 19.78
N GLU A 63 -3.92 -38.99 20.72
CA GLU A 63 -3.20 -38.22 21.75
C GLU A 63 -2.32 -39.12 22.61
N LEU A 64 -2.85 -40.26 23.05
CA LEU A 64 -2.06 -41.25 23.80
C LEU A 64 -0.97 -41.91 22.94
N PHE A 65 -1.23 -42.14 21.66
CA PHE A 65 -0.23 -42.67 20.73
C PHE A 65 0.90 -41.65 20.50
N GLU A 66 0.59 -40.38 20.40
CA GLU A 66 1.60 -39.33 20.30
C GLU A 66 2.50 -39.26 21.52
N ALA A 67 1.95 -39.37 22.72
CA ALA A 67 2.74 -39.44 23.94
C ALA A 67 3.63 -40.70 23.96
N TYR A 68 3.08 -41.86 23.58
CA TYR A 68 3.82 -43.12 23.51
C TYR A 68 5.00 -43.04 22.51
N ARG A 69 4.76 -42.61 21.28
CA ARG A 69 5.80 -42.52 20.24
C ARG A 69 6.95 -41.58 20.62
N LEU A 70 6.66 -40.54 21.42
CA LEU A 70 7.70 -39.60 21.91
C LEU A 70 8.54 -40.22 23.04
N ALA A 71 7.95 -41.11 23.84
CA ALA A 71 8.63 -41.75 24.95
C ALA A 71 9.43 -43.00 24.53
N ASP A 72 9.04 -43.69 23.45
CA ASP A 72 9.68 -44.91 22.97
C ASP A 72 10.79 -44.61 21.96
N THR A 73 12.01 -45.02 22.30
CA THR A 73 13.21 -44.82 21.46
C THR A 73 13.13 -45.47 20.08
N ASN A 74 12.31 -46.52 19.92
CA ASN A 74 12.09 -47.15 18.62
C ASN A 74 11.51 -46.22 17.58
N PHE A 75 10.79 -45.17 18.01
CA PHE A 75 10.24 -44.15 17.13
C PHE A 75 11.16 -42.96 16.89
N ALA A 76 12.39 -42.94 17.44
CA ALA A 76 13.29 -41.78 17.33
C ALA A 76 13.55 -41.34 15.87
N SER A 77 13.72 -42.32 14.95
CA SER A 77 13.92 -42.02 13.51
C SER A 77 12.67 -41.40 12.88
N LEU A 78 11.50 -41.93 13.18
CA LEU A 78 10.22 -41.44 12.68
C LEU A 78 9.92 -40.04 13.24
N ASN A 79 10.17 -39.80 14.53
CA ASN A 79 9.99 -38.51 15.16
C ASN A 79 10.86 -37.43 14.49
N ARG A 80 12.14 -37.73 14.17
CA ARG A 80 12.99 -36.83 13.40
C ARG A 80 12.43 -36.54 12.01
N GLN A 81 11.89 -37.53 11.31
CA GLN A 81 11.27 -37.30 10.01
C GLN A 81 10.05 -36.36 10.12
N ILE A 82 9.22 -36.54 11.14
CA ILE A 82 8.07 -35.68 11.41
C ILE A 82 8.53 -34.25 11.73
N GLU A 83 9.52 -34.09 12.62
CA GLU A 83 10.08 -32.76 12.95
C GLU A 83 10.69 -32.08 11.72
N ASN A 84 11.45 -32.82 10.91
CA ASN A 84 11.99 -32.29 9.66
C ASN A 84 10.88 -31.87 8.68
N ALA A 85 9.78 -32.64 8.60
CA ALA A 85 8.65 -32.27 7.76
C ALA A 85 7.97 -31.00 8.25
N PHE A 86 7.83 -30.81 9.57
CA PHE A 86 7.31 -29.53 10.13
C PHE A 86 8.29 -28.38 9.94
N THR A 87 9.59 -28.60 10.16
CA THR A 87 10.62 -27.56 9.98
C THR A 87 10.72 -27.10 8.52
N ASN A 88 10.59 -28.03 7.58
CA ASN A 88 10.63 -27.74 6.14
C ASN A 88 9.25 -27.42 5.55
N TRP A 89 8.20 -27.36 6.38
CA TRP A 89 6.87 -27.00 5.90
C TRP A 89 6.90 -25.59 5.31
N PRO A 90 6.44 -25.40 4.07
CA PRO A 90 6.38 -24.06 3.49
C PRO A 90 5.35 -23.24 4.27
N TYR A 91 5.82 -22.40 5.18
CA TYR A 91 4.95 -21.49 5.90
C TYR A 91 4.27 -20.53 4.90
N PRO A 92 2.95 -20.53 4.82
CA PRO A 92 2.27 -19.52 4.04
C PRO A 92 2.58 -18.13 4.63
N PRO A 93 2.55 -17.06 3.82
CA PRO A 93 2.71 -15.72 4.35
C PRO A 93 1.71 -15.49 5.47
N THR A 94 2.21 -15.20 6.66
CA THR A 94 1.40 -14.95 7.85
C THR A 94 1.41 -13.47 8.20
N THR A 95 0.37 -13.01 8.89
CA THR A 95 0.31 -11.66 9.44
C THR A 95 -0.22 -11.71 10.87
N LEU A 96 0.21 -10.73 11.66
CA LEU A 96 -0.33 -10.55 13.00
C LEU A 96 -1.78 -10.10 12.91
N VAL A 97 -2.64 -10.74 13.72
CA VAL A 97 -4.05 -10.37 13.84
C VAL A 97 -4.37 -10.01 15.29
N LEU A 98 -5.36 -9.12 15.46
CA LEU A 98 -5.85 -8.78 16.78
C LEU A 98 -6.84 -9.84 17.24
N GLN A 99 -6.48 -10.58 18.28
CA GLN A 99 -7.38 -11.51 18.97
C GLN A 99 -8.00 -10.84 20.18
N GLN A 100 -9.29 -11.07 20.39
CA GLN A 100 -9.98 -10.61 21.59
C GLN A 100 -9.52 -11.43 22.79
N ARG A 101 -9.20 -10.76 23.89
CA ARG A 101 -8.92 -11.45 25.15
C ARG A 101 -10.20 -12.05 25.71
N GLU A 102 -10.12 -13.25 26.28
CA GLU A 102 -11.20 -13.90 26.97
C GLU A 102 -11.66 -13.08 28.18
N HIS A 103 -10.68 -12.56 28.94
CA HIS A 103 -10.91 -11.62 30.04
C HIS A 103 -10.41 -10.23 29.65
N PRO A 104 -11.32 -9.27 29.37
CA PRO A 104 -10.94 -7.89 29.09
C PRO A 104 -10.13 -7.26 30.23
N ARG A 105 -9.15 -6.43 29.88
CA ARG A 105 -8.42 -5.67 30.87
C ARG A 105 -9.32 -4.58 31.46
N VAL A 106 -9.34 -4.44 32.79
CA VAL A 106 -9.93 -3.29 33.46
C VAL A 106 -9.21 -2.02 32.99
N THR A 107 -9.98 -1.04 32.54
CA THR A 107 -9.48 0.21 31.97
C THR A 107 -10.00 1.39 32.76
N HIS A 108 -9.12 2.36 33.03
CA HIS A 108 -9.46 3.55 33.81
C HIS A 108 -9.18 4.82 32.99
N ILE A 109 -9.88 5.88 33.30
CA ILE A 109 -9.51 7.22 32.89
C ILE A 109 -8.26 7.63 33.67
N PHE A 110 -7.21 8.07 32.98
CA PHE A 110 -5.99 8.53 33.67
C PHE A 110 -6.10 10.00 34.03
N LYS A 111 -5.82 10.34 35.30
CA LYS A 111 -5.80 11.73 35.76
C LYS A 111 -4.69 12.48 35.02
N ARG A 112 -5.03 13.47 34.22
CA ARG A 112 -4.12 14.23 33.33
C ARG A 112 -3.27 13.36 32.40
N GLY A 113 -3.76 12.19 32.02
CA GLY A 113 -3.03 11.26 31.15
C GLY A 113 -1.93 10.44 31.84
N ASP A 114 -1.75 10.60 33.13
CA ASP A 114 -0.73 9.88 33.90
C ASP A 114 -1.18 8.44 34.19
N ARG A 115 -0.50 7.46 33.60
CA ARG A 115 -0.78 6.03 33.76
C ARG A 115 -0.64 5.52 35.22
N LEU A 116 0.12 6.20 36.03
CA LEU A 116 0.33 5.87 37.45
C LEU A 116 -0.77 6.43 38.36
N ARG A 117 -1.68 7.22 37.78
CA ARG A 117 -2.79 7.85 38.52
C ARG A 117 -4.13 7.48 37.88
N PRO A 118 -4.57 6.21 38.02
CA PRO A 118 -5.86 5.77 37.50
C PRO A 118 -6.99 6.53 38.23
N GLY A 119 -8.00 6.90 37.50
CA GLY A 119 -9.26 7.45 37.97
C GLY A 119 -10.38 6.42 37.88
N ASP A 120 -11.55 6.87 37.43
CA ASP A 120 -12.73 6.01 37.32
C ASP A 120 -12.56 4.89 36.30
N GLU A 121 -13.10 3.71 36.60
CA GLU A 121 -13.18 2.60 35.67
C GLU A 121 -14.15 2.92 34.55
N VAL A 122 -13.79 2.53 33.32
CA VAL A 122 -14.61 2.74 32.13
C VAL A 122 -14.81 1.43 31.38
N GLN A 123 -15.98 1.30 30.78
CA GLN A 123 -16.32 0.19 29.89
C GLN A 123 -16.24 0.63 28.42
N PRO A 124 -16.01 -0.30 27.48
CA PRO A 124 -16.06 0.01 26.05
C PRO A 124 -17.41 0.61 25.66
N ASP A 125 -17.39 1.83 25.13
CA ASP A 125 -18.60 2.53 24.66
C ASP A 125 -18.25 3.52 23.53
N VAL A 126 -19.24 4.25 23.05
CA VAL A 126 -19.12 5.26 22.01
C VAL A 126 -19.42 6.65 22.57
N PRO A 127 -18.98 7.74 21.91
CA PRO A 127 -19.28 9.08 22.36
C PRO A 127 -20.77 9.36 22.47
N ALA A 128 -21.25 9.77 23.64
CA ALA A 128 -22.67 9.99 23.93
C ALA A 128 -23.35 11.06 23.05
N ILE A 129 -22.56 11.97 22.47
CA ILE A 129 -23.04 13.03 21.57
C ILE A 129 -23.42 12.47 20.17
N LEU A 130 -22.95 11.27 19.81
CA LEU A 130 -23.21 10.64 18.53
C LEU A 130 -24.35 9.59 18.70
N ASN A 131 -24.64 8.87 17.60
CA ASN A 131 -25.62 7.80 17.65
C ASN A 131 -25.21 6.70 18.66
N PRO A 132 -26.15 6.14 19.42
CA PRO A 132 -25.85 5.07 20.38
C PRO A 132 -25.41 3.79 19.67
N LEU A 133 -24.71 2.92 20.41
CA LEU A 133 -24.43 1.56 19.94
C LEU A 133 -25.75 0.85 19.59
N PRO A 134 -25.78 0.05 18.49
CA PRO A 134 -26.93 -0.80 18.21
C PRO A 134 -27.23 -1.72 19.41
N LYS A 135 -28.50 -1.90 19.75
CA LYS A 135 -28.91 -2.62 20.98
C LYS A 135 -28.33 -4.03 21.11
N ASP A 136 -28.20 -4.73 19.96
CA ASP A 136 -27.68 -6.09 19.91
C ASP A 136 -26.18 -6.17 19.56
N ALA A 137 -25.47 -5.04 19.56
CA ALA A 137 -24.06 -5.02 19.25
C ALA A 137 -23.22 -5.42 20.48
N PRO A 138 -22.28 -6.38 20.36
CA PRO A 138 -21.39 -6.72 21.44
C PRO A 138 -20.46 -5.53 21.76
N ARG A 139 -20.12 -5.32 23.03
CA ARG A 139 -19.18 -4.26 23.45
C ARG A 139 -17.73 -4.64 23.15
N ASN A 140 -17.42 -4.78 21.88
CA ASN A 140 -16.10 -5.15 21.36
C ASN A 140 -15.84 -4.48 19.99
N ARG A 141 -14.75 -4.82 19.32
CA ARG A 141 -14.38 -4.25 18.02
C ARG A 141 -15.45 -4.49 16.94
N LEU A 142 -16.15 -5.61 16.97
CA LEU A 142 -17.26 -5.88 16.03
C LEU A 142 -18.42 -4.92 16.25
N GLY A 143 -18.77 -4.68 17.52
CA GLY A 143 -19.82 -3.70 17.87
C GLY A 143 -19.43 -2.29 17.44
N LEU A 144 -18.17 -1.88 17.67
CA LEU A 144 -17.64 -0.60 17.18
C LEU A 144 -17.71 -0.50 15.66
N ALA A 145 -17.31 -1.57 14.93
CA ALA A 145 -17.39 -1.59 13.48
C ALA A 145 -18.84 -1.42 12.98
N LYS A 146 -19.79 -2.12 13.58
CA LYS A 146 -21.22 -1.96 13.26
C LYS A 146 -21.73 -0.55 13.54
N TRP A 147 -21.28 0.06 14.63
CA TRP A 147 -21.61 1.44 14.98
C TRP A 147 -21.04 2.46 13.99
N ILE A 148 -19.79 2.28 13.54
CA ILE A 148 -19.16 3.17 12.56
C ILE A 148 -19.97 3.19 11.26
N VAL A 149 -20.44 2.05 10.79
CA VAL A 149 -21.22 1.94 9.54
C VAL A 149 -22.73 2.04 9.75
N ASP A 150 -23.18 2.42 10.95
CA ASP A 150 -24.60 2.66 11.20
C ASP A 150 -25.10 3.81 10.35
N ARG A 151 -26.25 3.65 9.69
CA ARG A 151 -26.87 4.68 8.83
C ARG A 151 -27.19 5.99 9.57
N ARG A 152 -27.32 5.93 10.89
CA ARG A 152 -27.52 7.09 11.76
C ARG A 152 -26.23 7.87 12.03
N SER A 153 -25.05 7.28 11.71
CA SER A 153 -23.78 7.98 11.88
C SER A 153 -23.73 9.22 10.99
N PRO A 154 -23.63 10.44 11.56
CA PRO A 154 -23.69 11.66 10.78
C PRO A 154 -22.44 11.93 9.96
N THR A 155 -21.32 11.28 10.29
CA THR A 155 -19.99 11.65 9.78
C THR A 155 -19.36 10.61 8.88
N THR A 156 -19.50 9.31 9.15
CA THR A 156 -18.71 8.27 8.49
C THR A 156 -18.82 8.31 6.97
N ALA A 157 -20.03 8.33 6.43
CA ALA A 157 -20.21 8.35 4.98
C ALA A 157 -19.71 9.65 4.36
N ARG A 158 -19.95 10.81 5.00
CA ARG A 158 -19.46 12.11 4.54
C ARG A 158 -17.93 12.15 4.51
N VAL A 159 -17.27 11.65 5.54
CA VAL A 159 -15.79 11.62 5.61
C VAL A 159 -15.20 10.75 4.49
N ILE A 160 -15.74 9.55 4.28
CA ILE A 160 -15.24 8.64 3.23
C ILE A 160 -15.47 9.24 1.85
N VAL A 161 -16.66 9.74 1.57
CA VAL A 161 -16.98 10.38 0.28
C VAL A 161 -16.12 11.62 0.05
N ASN A 162 -15.90 12.44 1.07
CA ASN A 162 -15.03 13.61 0.98
C ASN A 162 -13.57 13.25 0.65
N ARG A 163 -13.06 12.16 1.23
CA ARG A 163 -11.71 11.64 0.91
C ARG A 163 -11.65 11.11 -0.52
N MET A 164 -12.66 10.33 -0.97
CA MET A 164 -12.73 9.91 -2.37
C MET A 164 -12.76 11.10 -3.32
N TRP A 165 -13.55 12.12 -3.02
CA TRP A 165 -13.62 13.37 -3.79
C TRP A 165 -12.25 14.06 -3.88
N GLN A 166 -11.56 14.16 -2.75
CA GLN A 166 -10.24 14.79 -2.65
C GLN A 166 -9.20 14.14 -3.58
N GLU A 167 -9.23 12.83 -3.76
CA GLU A 167 -8.31 12.13 -4.66
C GLU A 167 -8.53 12.50 -6.14
N TYR A 168 -9.75 12.85 -6.50
CA TYR A 168 -10.07 13.27 -7.87
C TYR A 168 -9.85 14.76 -8.12
N PHE A 169 -10.17 15.60 -7.14
CA PHE A 169 -10.18 17.06 -7.29
C PHE A 169 -9.06 17.77 -6.51
N GLY A 170 -8.24 17.04 -5.76
CA GLY A 170 -7.13 17.55 -4.97
C GLY A 170 -7.52 18.19 -3.65
N GLN A 171 -8.75 18.67 -3.56
CA GLN A 171 -9.33 19.22 -2.34
C GLN A 171 -10.72 18.61 -2.11
N GLY A 172 -11.01 18.29 -0.85
CA GLY A 172 -12.32 17.82 -0.45
C GLY A 172 -13.38 18.92 -0.51
N LEU A 173 -14.65 18.53 -0.57
CA LEU A 173 -15.79 19.45 -0.38
C LEU A 173 -15.72 20.09 1.01
N VAL A 174 -15.23 19.36 2.00
CA VAL A 174 -14.70 19.85 3.27
C VAL A 174 -13.17 19.88 3.16
N THR A 175 -12.59 21.05 3.35
CA THR A 175 -11.15 21.29 3.13
C THR A 175 -10.24 20.67 4.18
N THR A 176 -10.80 20.29 5.32
CA THR A 176 -10.12 19.66 6.48
C THR A 176 -10.62 18.23 6.66
N PRO A 177 -10.09 17.25 5.89
CA PRO A 177 -10.53 15.85 5.99
C PRO A 177 -10.24 15.19 7.34
N GLU A 178 -9.40 15.81 8.16
CA GLU A 178 -9.08 15.45 9.55
C GLU A 178 -10.08 15.98 10.58
N ASP A 179 -10.87 17.00 10.25
CA ASP A 179 -11.83 17.64 11.15
C ASP A 179 -13.14 18.00 10.43
N PHE A 180 -14.23 17.42 10.87
CA PHE A 180 -15.59 17.69 10.42
C PHE A 180 -16.43 18.38 11.52
N GLY A 181 -15.74 18.98 12.49
CA GLY A 181 -16.38 19.66 13.61
C GLY A 181 -16.93 21.05 13.26
N THR A 182 -17.37 21.77 14.29
CA THR A 182 -18.01 23.10 14.14
C THR A 182 -17.03 24.24 13.93
N ARG A 183 -15.72 23.99 14.10
CA ARG A 183 -14.67 25.01 13.95
C ARG A 183 -14.15 25.18 12.53
N VAL A 184 -14.51 24.26 11.65
CA VAL A 184 -14.02 24.23 10.27
C VAL A 184 -14.92 25.03 9.35
N GLU A 185 -14.37 25.36 8.19
CA GLU A 185 -15.12 26.02 7.14
C GLU A 185 -16.25 25.13 6.63
N ARG A 186 -17.39 25.73 6.31
CA ARG A 186 -18.52 24.98 5.74
C ARG A 186 -18.14 24.33 4.42
N PRO A 187 -18.69 23.14 4.10
CA PRO A 187 -18.48 22.51 2.82
C PRO A 187 -18.77 23.46 1.67
N SER A 188 -17.98 23.39 0.59
CA SER A 188 -18.22 24.22 -0.60
C SER A 188 -19.58 23.92 -1.26
N HIS A 189 -20.00 22.65 -1.23
CA HIS A 189 -21.26 22.15 -1.80
C HIS A 189 -21.89 21.16 -0.81
N PRO A 190 -22.59 21.65 0.23
CA PRO A 190 -23.10 20.81 1.31
C PRO A 190 -24.12 19.78 0.82
N GLU A 191 -25.04 20.19 -0.09
CA GLU A 191 -26.07 19.30 -0.64
C GLU A 191 -25.46 18.17 -1.47
N LEU A 192 -24.39 18.43 -2.21
CA LEU A 192 -23.67 17.42 -2.98
C LEU A 192 -22.99 16.42 -2.04
N LEU A 193 -22.35 16.91 -0.98
CA LEU A 193 -21.72 16.04 0.02
C LEU A 193 -22.76 15.12 0.67
N ASP A 194 -23.90 15.65 1.05
CA ASP A 194 -25.00 14.91 1.67
C ASP A 194 -25.61 13.89 0.72
N TRP A 195 -25.83 14.29 -0.53
CA TRP A 195 -26.36 13.39 -1.55
C TRP A 195 -25.41 12.21 -1.81
N LEU A 196 -24.11 12.49 -2.02
CA LEU A 196 -23.11 11.44 -2.22
C LEU A 196 -22.98 10.51 -1.00
N ALA A 197 -23.11 11.05 0.22
CA ALA A 197 -23.08 10.25 1.44
C ALA A 197 -24.32 9.33 1.53
N CYS A 198 -25.49 9.84 1.15
CA CYS A 198 -26.71 9.03 1.07
C CYS A 198 -26.58 7.95 -0.01
N GLU A 199 -26.11 8.26 -1.21
CA GLU A 199 -25.85 7.29 -2.27
C GLU A 199 -24.89 6.18 -1.84
N PHE A 200 -23.87 6.54 -1.03
CA PHE A 200 -22.92 5.58 -0.52
C PHE A 200 -23.49 4.60 0.49
N MET A 201 -24.44 5.06 1.33
CA MET A 201 -25.08 4.24 2.37
C MET A 201 -26.30 3.48 1.88
N GLN A 202 -26.92 3.89 0.77
CA GLN A 202 -28.22 3.35 0.36
C GLN A 202 -28.08 1.96 -0.26
N GLU A 203 -28.98 1.09 0.16
CA GLU A 203 -29.41 -0.05 -0.61
C GLU A 203 -30.42 0.47 -1.65
N LYS A 204 -30.16 0.36 -2.94
CA LYS A 204 -31.18 0.69 -3.95
C LYS A 204 -32.32 -0.29 -3.78
N ILE A 205 -33.34 0.13 -3.04
CA ILE A 205 -34.65 -0.52 -3.05
C ILE A 205 -35.19 -0.23 -4.46
N GLU A 206 -35.46 -1.26 -5.23
CA GLU A 206 -36.26 -1.12 -6.44
C GLU A 206 -37.60 -0.50 -6.05
N THR A 207 -37.72 0.82 -6.10
CA THR A 207 -39.01 1.49 -6.01
C THR A 207 -39.78 1.22 -7.32
N ARG A 208 -40.43 0.08 -7.38
CA ARG A 208 -41.61 -0.11 -8.21
C ARG A 208 -42.60 0.95 -7.75
N ASN A 209 -42.88 1.91 -8.60
CA ASN A 209 -43.87 2.99 -8.44
C ASN A 209 -43.37 4.28 -7.75
N SER A 210 -42.71 5.14 -8.45
CA SER A 210 -43.03 6.57 -8.42
C SER A 210 -43.22 7.06 -9.84
N LYS A 211 -44.47 7.28 -10.21
CA LYS A 211 -44.82 8.10 -11.35
C LYS A 211 -44.38 9.53 -11.04
N PHE A 212 -43.18 9.90 -11.43
CA PHE A 212 -42.79 11.27 -11.59
C PHE A 212 -42.38 11.42 -13.06
N GLU A 213 -43.23 12.05 -13.81
CA GLU A 213 -43.00 12.48 -15.17
C GLU A 213 -41.85 13.46 -15.18
N ALA A 214 -40.67 13.03 -15.62
CA ALA A 214 -39.63 13.93 -16.09
C ALA A 214 -39.25 13.50 -17.48
N GLY A 215 -39.64 14.30 -18.44
CA GLY A 215 -39.30 14.15 -19.84
C GLY A 215 -37.78 14.08 -20.06
N SER A 216 -37.44 13.27 -21.04
CA SER A 216 -36.10 12.97 -21.55
C SER A 216 -35.47 11.69 -20.96
N LYS A 217 -35.88 10.56 -21.52
CA LYS A 217 -35.20 9.28 -21.38
C LYS A 217 -33.95 9.27 -22.30
N SER A 218 -32.78 9.34 -21.69
CA SER A 218 -31.56 8.84 -22.33
C SER A 218 -31.49 7.33 -22.07
N GLU A 219 -31.69 6.53 -23.13
CA GLU A 219 -31.74 5.05 -23.08
C GLU A 219 -30.43 4.38 -22.65
N THR A 220 -29.38 5.14 -22.42
CA THR A 220 -28.06 4.61 -22.05
C THR A 220 -27.86 4.32 -20.58
N ASN A 221 -28.71 4.79 -19.67
CA ASN A 221 -28.53 4.64 -18.22
C ASN A 221 -29.25 3.41 -17.60
N SER A 222 -30.22 2.81 -18.26
CA SER A 222 -31.07 1.78 -17.65
C SER A 222 -30.41 0.41 -17.43
N LYS A 223 -29.30 0.10 -18.13
CA LYS A 223 -28.57 -1.16 -17.96
C LYS A 223 -27.53 -1.15 -16.83
N PHE A 224 -27.16 0.00 -16.30
CA PHE A 224 -26.14 0.16 -15.25
C PHE A 224 -26.71 0.42 -13.85
N GLU A 225 -28.01 0.56 -13.71
CA GLU A 225 -28.66 0.79 -12.42
C GLU A 225 -28.86 -0.48 -11.56
N GLN A 226 -28.43 -1.64 -12.07
CA GLN A 226 -28.55 -2.89 -11.32
C GLN A 226 -27.53 -2.92 -10.18
N SER A 227 -28.08 -2.77 -8.95
CA SER A 227 -27.52 -3.31 -7.72
C SER A 227 -26.14 -2.77 -7.28
N ALA A 228 -26.05 -1.48 -7.00
CA ALA A 228 -24.97 -1.02 -6.13
C ALA A 228 -25.26 -1.48 -4.69
N LYS A 229 -24.44 -2.39 -4.17
CA LYS A 229 -24.51 -2.79 -2.76
C LYS A 229 -24.23 -1.57 -1.87
N PRO A 230 -24.86 -1.45 -0.68
CA PRO A 230 -24.52 -0.40 0.28
C PRO A 230 -23.01 -0.38 0.54
N TRP A 231 -22.46 0.81 0.78
CA TRP A 231 -21.03 1.02 1.01
C TRP A 231 -20.12 0.65 -0.19
N SER A 232 -20.65 0.76 -1.42
CA SER A 232 -19.90 0.48 -2.63
C SER A 232 -19.01 1.66 -3.04
N MET A 233 -17.73 1.60 -2.74
CA MET A 233 -16.74 2.59 -3.21
C MET A 233 -16.74 2.68 -4.75
N LYS A 234 -16.85 1.55 -5.46
CA LYS A 234 -16.88 1.53 -6.94
C LYS A 234 -18.06 2.32 -7.52
N HIS A 235 -19.19 2.35 -6.83
CA HIS A 235 -20.34 3.14 -7.23
C HIS A 235 -20.03 4.63 -7.17
N ILE A 236 -19.48 5.11 -6.04
CA ILE A 236 -19.10 6.52 -5.88
C ILE A 236 -17.99 6.92 -6.87
N HIS A 237 -16.97 6.10 -7.05
CA HIS A 237 -15.93 6.36 -8.06
C HIS A 237 -16.54 6.53 -9.47
N ARG A 238 -17.48 5.66 -9.84
CA ARG A 238 -18.17 5.75 -11.14
C ARG A 238 -18.97 7.06 -11.25
N LEU A 239 -19.74 7.43 -10.24
CA LEU A 239 -20.49 8.68 -10.23
C LEU A 239 -19.57 9.88 -10.44
N ILE A 240 -18.44 9.92 -9.76
CA ILE A 240 -17.45 11.01 -9.89
C ILE A 240 -16.88 11.05 -11.31
N VAL A 241 -16.29 9.95 -11.81
CA VAL A 241 -15.56 9.96 -13.10
C VAL A 241 -16.48 10.12 -14.32
N THR A 242 -17.76 9.79 -14.20
CA THR A 242 -18.74 10.02 -15.27
C THR A 242 -19.40 11.39 -15.20
N SER A 243 -19.19 12.15 -14.14
CA SER A 243 -19.78 13.50 -13.97
C SER A 243 -19.23 14.50 -14.99
N ALA A 244 -20.06 15.47 -15.35
CA ALA A 244 -19.62 16.60 -16.18
C ALA A 244 -18.50 17.38 -15.50
N THR A 245 -18.57 17.55 -14.18
CA THR A 245 -17.56 18.23 -13.37
C THR A 245 -16.17 17.61 -13.50
N TYR A 246 -16.07 16.27 -13.47
CA TYR A 246 -14.80 15.58 -13.63
C TYR A 246 -14.23 15.68 -15.04
N ARG A 247 -15.09 15.74 -16.05
CA ARG A 247 -14.72 15.80 -17.47
C ARG A 247 -14.48 17.21 -17.99
N GLN A 248 -14.50 18.23 -17.14
CA GLN A 248 -14.14 19.58 -17.50
C GLN A 248 -12.65 19.70 -17.86
N SER A 249 -12.34 20.62 -18.77
CA SER A 249 -10.94 21.01 -19.03
C SER A 249 -10.31 21.69 -17.81
N SER A 250 -9.03 21.39 -17.55
CA SER A 250 -8.21 22.05 -16.53
C SER A 250 -7.75 23.45 -16.94
N LYS A 251 -8.01 23.89 -18.17
CA LYS A 251 -7.53 25.14 -18.73
C LYS A 251 -8.00 26.35 -17.90
N VAL A 252 -7.02 27.11 -17.42
CA VAL A 252 -7.24 28.34 -16.65
C VAL A 252 -7.32 29.52 -17.58
N THR A 253 -8.42 30.31 -17.48
CA THR A 253 -8.53 31.61 -18.12
C THR A 253 -8.39 32.72 -17.09
N PRO A 254 -7.96 33.96 -17.46
CA PRO A 254 -7.86 35.06 -16.50
C PRO A 254 -9.18 35.32 -15.75
N ALA A 255 -10.31 35.20 -16.44
CA ALA A 255 -11.63 35.38 -15.83
C ALA A 255 -11.96 34.30 -14.80
N LEU A 256 -11.64 33.04 -15.09
CA LEU A 256 -11.82 31.92 -14.14
C LEU A 256 -10.85 32.03 -12.95
N TYR A 257 -9.61 32.43 -13.21
CA TYR A 257 -8.62 32.64 -12.14
C TYR A 257 -9.08 33.73 -11.16
N THR A 258 -9.59 34.85 -11.67
CA THR A 258 -10.07 35.97 -10.84
C THR A 258 -11.29 35.56 -9.99
N LYS A 259 -12.21 34.75 -10.55
CA LYS A 259 -13.46 34.37 -9.87
C LYS A 259 -13.28 33.24 -8.89
N ASP A 260 -12.42 32.28 -9.21
CA ASP A 260 -12.22 31.05 -8.42
C ASP A 260 -10.75 30.60 -8.53
N GLN A 261 -9.86 31.34 -7.88
CA GLN A 261 -8.42 31.12 -7.91
C GLN A 261 -8.05 29.67 -7.52
N TYR A 262 -8.65 29.18 -6.45
CA TYR A 262 -8.36 27.87 -5.88
C TYR A 262 -9.26 26.74 -6.41
N ASN A 263 -10.05 27.03 -7.46
CA ASN A 263 -11.01 26.09 -8.03
C ASN A 263 -11.98 25.45 -6.99
N ARG A 264 -12.37 26.25 -6.01
CA ARG A 264 -13.21 25.79 -4.91
C ARG A 264 -14.64 25.50 -5.34
N PHE A 265 -15.11 26.26 -6.35
CA PHE A 265 -16.44 26.11 -6.93
C PHE A 265 -16.45 25.21 -8.17
N LEU A 266 -15.35 24.51 -8.43
CA LEU A 266 -15.23 23.53 -9.51
C LEU A 266 -15.51 24.13 -10.90
N ALA A 267 -15.05 25.35 -11.11
CA ALA A 267 -15.24 26.09 -12.36
C ALA A 267 -14.43 25.49 -13.54
N ARG A 268 -13.49 24.59 -13.25
CA ARG A 268 -12.63 23.88 -14.20
C ARG A 268 -12.22 22.52 -13.65
N GLY A 269 -11.67 21.66 -14.50
CA GLY A 269 -11.01 20.43 -14.05
C GLY A 269 -9.81 20.73 -13.13
N PRO A 270 -9.46 19.81 -12.24
CA PRO A 270 -8.29 19.98 -11.39
C PRO A 270 -7.00 19.75 -12.19
N ARG A 271 -5.92 20.41 -11.79
CA ARG A 271 -4.56 20.13 -12.24
C ARG A 271 -3.74 19.76 -11.01
N LEU A 272 -3.33 18.49 -10.93
CA LEU A 272 -2.74 17.92 -9.71
C LEU A 272 -1.52 17.09 -10.06
N ARG A 273 -0.40 17.30 -9.36
CA ARG A 273 0.68 16.33 -9.37
C ARG A 273 0.17 15.00 -8.79
N VAL A 274 0.48 13.90 -9.46
CA VAL A 274 0.12 12.56 -8.97
C VAL A 274 0.98 12.18 -7.75
N ASP A 275 0.55 11.18 -7.00
CA ASP A 275 1.30 10.68 -5.84
C ASP A 275 2.62 10.03 -6.24
N GLY A 276 3.61 9.99 -5.34
CA GLY A 276 4.96 9.50 -5.63
C GLY A 276 4.99 8.08 -6.21
N GLU A 277 4.15 7.19 -5.69
CA GLU A 277 4.02 5.82 -6.21
C GLU A 277 3.49 5.80 -7.65
N VAL A 278 2.64 6.76 -8.02
CA VAL A 278 2.10 6.87 -9.38
C VAL A 278 3.12 7.50 -10.34
N VAL A 279 4.00 8.39 -9.86
CA VAL A 279 5.11 8.92 -10.66
C VAL A 279 6.02 7.79 -11.13
N GLU A 280 6.34 6.85 -10.24
CA GLU A 280 7.12 5.65 -10.58
C GLU A 280 6.34 4.75 -11.56
N ASP A 281 5.05 4.50 -11.29
CA ASP A 281 4.18 3.71 -12.17
C ASP A 281 4.13 4.28 -13.59
N ILE A 282 4.06 5.60 -13.76
CA ILE A 282 4.06 6.28 -15.06
C ILE A 282 5.37 6.00 -15.81
N ALA A 283 6.51 6.18 -15.15
CA ALA A 283 7.82 5.94 -15.77
C ALA A 283 7.97 4.47 -16.20
N LEU A 284 7.60 3.53 -15.34
CA LEU A 284 7.64 2.10 -15.63
C LEU A 284 6.65 1.71 -16.75
N SER A 285 5.48 2.32 -16.79
CA SER A 285 4.47 2.07 -17.83
C SER A 285 4.90 2.60 -19.19
N ALA A 286 5.36 3.86 -19.25
CA ALA A 286 5.86 4.48 -20.46
C ALA A 286 7.05 3.71 -21.06
N SER A 287 7.92 3.21 -20.21
CA SER A 287 9.10 2.42 -20.61
C SER A 287 8.78 0.98 -21.02
N GLY A 288 7.60 0.45 -20.65
CA GLY A 288 7.23 -0.95 -20.85
C GLY A 288 7.83 -1.91 -19.80
N LEU A 289 8.46 -1.40 -18.75
CA LEU A 289 9.03 -2.21 -17.67
C LEU A 289 7.98 -2.63 -16.62
N LEU A 290 6.85 -1.94 -16.55
CA LEU A 290 5.86 -2.14 -15.50
C LEU A 290 5.39 -3.61 -15.41
N ASN A 291 5.61 -4.23 -14.25
CA ASN A 291 5.05 -5.54 -13.93
C ASN A 291 3.68 -5.35 -13.25
N PRO A 292 2.57 -5.72 -13.92
CA PRO A 292 1.21 -5.49 -13.43
C PRO A 292 0.75 -6.51 -12.37
N LYS A 293 1.62 -7.39 -11.89
CA LYS A 293 1.31 -8.44 -10.91
C LYS A 293 0.67 -7.85 -9.66
N ILE A 294 -0.50 -8.35 -9.29
CA ILE A 294 -1.26 -7.93 -8.11
C ILE A 294 -1.04 -8.93 -6.96
N GLY A 295 -0.90 -8.41 -5.74
CA GLY A 295 -0.69 -9.22 -4.52
C GLY A 295 0.74 -9.73 -4.37
N GLY A 296 1.00 -10.47 -3.31
CA GLY A 296 2.34 -10.98 -2.96
C GLY A 296 3.14 -10.00 -2.09
N PRO A 297 4.42 -10.32 -1.80
CA PRO A 297 5.26 -9.55 -0.90
C PRO A 297 5.62 -8.17 -1.45
N SER A 298 6.07 -7.29 -0.56
CA SER A 298 6.66 -6.01 -0.92
C SER A 298 7.93 -6.18 -1.75
N ILE A 299 8.26 -5.14 -2.50
CA ILE A 299 9.52 -5.05 -3.27
C ILE A 299 10.46 -4.05 -2.61
N TYR A 300 11.73 -4.23 -2.90
CA TYR A 300 12.83 -3.39 -2.41
C TYR A 300 13.55 -2.79 -3.61
N PRO A 301 13.12 -1.62 -4.12
CA PRO A 301 13.82 -0.95 -5.21
C PRO A 301 15.27 -0.59 -4.80
N PRO A 302 16.18 -0.32 -5.75
CA PRO A 302 17.55 0.04 -5.40
C PRO A 302 17.60 1.34 -4.60
N ILE A 303 18.44 1.37 -3.56
CA ILE A 303 18.74 2.58 -2.78
C ILE A 303 20.22 2.91 -2.89
N PRO A 304 20.62 4.19 -2.72
CA PRO A 304 22.03 4.55 -2.62
C PRO A 304 22.71 3.82 -1.45
N ALA A 305 23.94 3.33 -1.66
CA ALA A 305 24.69 2.60 -0.63
C ALA A 305 24.84 3.40 0.67
N SER A 306 25.08 4.71 0.57
CA SER A 306 25.16 5.62 1.74
C SER A 306 23.90 5.67 2.60
N VAL A 307 22.73 5.31 2.04
CA VAL A 307 21.47 5.24 2.77
C VAL A 307 21.31 3.86 3.39
N GLY A 308 21.71 2.80 2.69
CA GLY A 308 21.64 1.42 3.18
C GLY A 308 22.49 1.18 4.42
N ASP A 309 23.66 1.81 4.50
CA ASP A 309 24.61 1.66 5.62
C ASP A 309 24.13 2.34 6.93
N GLN A 310 23.14 3.21 6.87
CA GLN A 310 22.64 3.97 8.03
C GLN A 310 21.50 3.28 8.77
N VAL A 311 21.14 2.05 8.41
CA VAL A 311 19.96 1.39 8.96
C VAL A 311 20.18 0.89 10.39
N TYR A 312 19.47 1.49 11.33
CA TYR A 312 19.48 1.08 12.73
C TYR A 312 18.94 -0.36 12.91
N GLY A 313 19.61 -1.16 13.76
CA GLY A 313 19.14 -2.48 14.15
C GLY A 313 19.52 -3.62 13.19
N GLY A 314 20.57 -3.49 12.39
CA GLY A 314 21.11 -4.59 11.56
C GLY A 314 20.22 -4.99 10.37
N PHE A 315 19.23 -4.16 10.02
CA PHE A 315 18.38 -4.44 8.85
C PHE A 315 19.16 -4.18 7.57
N THR A 316 19.26 -5.17 6.72
CA THR A 316 19.81 -5.03 5.36
C THR A 316 18.68 -4.84 4.37
N TRP A 317 18.84 -3.89 3.44
CA TRP A 317 17.88 -3.67 2.35
C TRP A 317 18.10 -4.72 1.25
N PRO A 318 17.21 -5.74 1.12
CA PRO A 318 17.42 -6.84 0.19
C PRO A 318 16.90 -6.47 -1.20
N GLU A 319 17.69 -5.73 -1.99
CA GLU A 319 17.28 -5.28 -3.32
C GLU A 319 16.63 -6.40 -4.14
N THR A 320 15.37 -6.18 -4.55
CA THR A 320 14.61 -7.11 -5.38
C THR A 320 15.23 -7.23 -6.76
N LYS A 321 15.36 -8.44 -7.27
CA LYS A 321 15.93 -8.75 -8.59
C LYS A 321 14.86 -9.19 -9.59
N GLY A 322 15.19 -9.15 -10.88
CA GLY A 322 14.32 -9.63 -11.96
C GLY A 322 13.08 -8.76 -12.19
N ALA A 323 12.05 -9.33 -12.82
CA ALA A 323 10.85 -8.60 -13.23
C ALA A 323 10.02 -8.07 -12.05
N ASP A 324 10.07 -8.70 -10.88
CA ASP A 324 9.34 -8.24 -9.70
C ASP A 324 9.86 -6.89 -9.17
N ARG A 325 11.08 -6.49 -9.51
CA ARG A 325 11.66 -5.18 -9.18
C ARG A 325 10.85 -4.01 -9.76
N PHE A 326 10.20 -4.23 -10.89
CA PHE A 326 9.44 -3.21 -11.62
C PHE A 326 7.93 -3.29 -11.37
N ARG A 327 7.53 -3.82 -10.24
CA ARG A 327 6.14 -3.78 -9.81
C ARG A 327 5.73 -2.35 -9.47
N ARG A 328 4.42 -2.13 -9.38
CA ARG A 328 3.87 -0.81 -9.04
C ARG A 328 4.47 -0.25 -7.76
N GLY A 329 4.71 1.05 -7.72
CA GLY A 329 5.29 1.77 -6.57
C GLY A 329 4.56 1.52 -5.24
N MET A 330 3.25 1.19 -5.28
CA MET A 330 2.49 0.81 -4.08
C MET A 330 3.02 -0.45 -3.36
N TYR A 331 3.81 -1.29 -4.03
CA TYR A 331 4.43 -2.47 -3.43
C TYR A 331 5.79 -2.20 -2.81
N THR A 332 6.32 -0.98 -2.94
CA THR A 332 7.59 -0.59 -2.32
C THR A 332 7.52 -0.79 -0.81
N PHE A 333 8.51 -1.49 -0.26
CA PHE A 333 8.56 -1.76 1.17
C PHE A 333 8.66 -0.46 1.98
N SER A 334 7.76 -0.31 2.94
CA SER A 334 7.71 0.86 3.81
C SER A 334 8.28 0.53 5.19
N LYS A 335 9.37 1.19 5.56
CA LYS A 335 9.96 1.10 6.89
C LYS A 335 10.03 2.52 7.50
N ARG A 336 9.40 2.73 8.66
CA ARG A 336 9.33 4.04 9.31
C ARG A 336 10.72 4.64 9.60
N SER A 337 11.67 3.80 10.02
CA SER A 337 13.06 4.24 10.29
C SER A 337 13.92 4.40 9.03
N LEU A 338 13.44 3.97 7.87
CA LEU A 338 14.11 4.10 6.58
C LEU A 338 13.06 4.20 5.47
N PRO A 339 12.36 5.34 5.34
CA PRO A 339 11.45 5.54 4.24
C PRO A 339 12.21 5.55 2.91
N PHE A 340 11.61 5.01 1.85
CA PHE A 340 12.25 4.94 0.53
C PHE A 340 12.51 6.35 -0.02
N PRO A 341 13.78 6.71 -0.36
CA PRO A 341 14.15 8.10 -0.64
C PRO A 341 13.36 8.76 -1.77
N SER A 342 13.15 8.04 -2.89
CA SER A 342 12.41 8.58 -4.02
C SER A 342 10.97 8.91 -3.66
N LEU A 343 10.27 8.04 -2.92
CA LEU A 343 8.91 8.30 -2.46
C LEU A 343 8.87 9.47 -1.48
N THR A 344 9.87 9.59 -0.59
CA THR A 344 9.98 10.73 0.33
C THR A 344 10.15 12.05 -0.43
N ALA A 345 10.96 12.07 -1.49
CA ALA A 345 11.11 13.24 -2.34
C ALA A 345 9.78 13.69 -2.99
N PHE A 346 8.86 12.75 -3.19
CA PHE A 346 7.51 12.99 -3.73
C PHE A 346 6.41 13.08 -2.66
N ASP A 347 6.74 13.50 -1.43
CA ASP A 347 5.81 13.77 -0.33
C ASP A 347 5.02 12.54 0.15
N THR A 348 5.52 11.32 -0.08
CA THR A 348 4.86 10.12 0.45
C THR A 348 4.95 10.12 1.99
N PRO A 349 3.86 9.80 2.70
CA PRO A 349 3.82 9.83 4.15
C PRO A 349 4.87 8.91 4.78
N SER A 350 5.52 9.37 5.85
CA SER A 350 6.55 8.60 6.60
C SER A 350 6.00 7.35 7.30
N GLY A 351 4.70 7.27 7.52
CA GLY A 351 4.05 6.21 8.31
C GLY A 351 4.19 6.38 9.83
N GLU A 352 4.76 7.49 10.31
CA GLU A 352 4.85 7.80 11.75
C GLU A 352 3.51 8.28 12.32
N PHE A 353 2.74 8.99 11.50
CA PHE A 353 1.44 9.56 11.87
C PHE A 353 0.35 9.15 10.90
N SER A 354 -0.91 9.25 11.36
CA SER A 354 -2.07 9.14 10.46
C SER A 354 -2.04 10.25 9.42
N CYS A 355 -2.22 9.91 8.15
CA CYS A 355 -2.23 10.86 7.06
C CYS A 355 -3.62 10.91 6.40
N PRO A 356 -4.51 11.82 6.81
CA PRO A 356 -5.83 11.98 6.21
C PRO A 356 -5.81 12.65 4.84
N ARG A 357 -4.75 13.39 4.52
CA ARG A 357 -4.46 13.96 3.20
C ARG A 357 -2.95 13.98 2.97
N ARG A 358 -2.55 13.75 1.73
CA ARG A 358 -1.14 13.90 1.31
C ARG A 358 -0.88 15.34 0.88
N VAL A 359 0.26 15.87 1.30
CA VAL A 359 0.77 17.13 0.75
C VAL A 359 1.28 16.83 -0.65
N ARG A 360 1.07 17.75 -1.58
CA ARG A 360 1.61 17.67 -2.95
C ARG A 360 2.41 18.93 -3.22
N SER A 361 3.72 18.83 -3.17
CA SER A 361 4.64 19.91 -3.52
C SER A 361 5.18 19.73 -4.94
N ASN A 362 5.78 20.77 -5.48
CA ASN A 362 6.55 20.71 -6.71
C ASN A 362 7.91 21.38 -6.43
N THR A 363 8.95 20.56 -6.30
CA THR A 363 10.28 21.01 -5.88
C THR A 363 11.36 20.62 -6.87
N PRO A 364 12.47 21.38 -6.94
CA PRO A 364 13.62 20.99 -7.76
C PRO A 364 14.20 19.60 -7.42
N LEU A 365 14.06 19.17 -6.15
CA LEU A 365 14.51 17.85 -5.71
C LEU A 365 13.74 16.72 -6.41
N GLN A 366 12.46 16.90 -6.66
CA GLN A 366 11.63 15.93 -7.40
C GLN A 366 12.13 15.78 -8.83
N ALA A 367 12.43 16.89 -9.51
CA ALA A 367 13.02 16.88 -10.85
C ALA A 367 14.41 16.22 -10.88
N LEU A 368 15.23 16.47 -9.87
CA LEU A 368 16.53 15.79 -9.74
C LEU A 368 16.37 14.29 -9.50
N THR A 369 15.35 13.87 -8.73
CA THR A 369 15.06 12.46 -8.48
C THR A 369 14.67 11.75 -9.78
N THR A 370 13.73 12.27 -10.56
CA THR A 370 13.34 11.66 -11.85
C THR A 370 14.46 11.66 -12.89
N LEU A 371 15.41 12.58 -12.80
CA LEU A 371 16.57 12.60 -13.70
C LEU A 371 17.69 11.63 -13.30
N ASN A 372 17.89 11.32 -12.02
CA ASN A 372 19.11 10.69 -11.54
C ASN A 372 18.91 9.40 -10.74
N GLU A 373 17.74 9.16 -10.20
CA GLU A 373 17.49 7.93 -9.46
C GLU A 373 17.50 6.73 -10.42
N LYS A 374 18.04 5.61 -9.95
CA LYS A 374 18.36 4.44 -10.78
C LYS A 374 17.16 3.87 -11.52
N THR A 375 15.99 3.78 -10.87
CA THR A 375 14.77 3.23 -11.49
C THR A 375 14.27 4.11 -12.64
N PHE A 376 14.35 5.45 -12.48
CA PHE A 376 13.96 6.39 -13.54
C PHE A 376 14.96 6.40 -14.70
N VAL A 377 16.24 6.28 -14.40
CA VAL A 377 17.28 6.17 -15.44
C VAL A 377 17.07 4.90 -16.28
N GLU A 378 16.85 3.76 -15.63
CA GLU A 378 16.55 2.49 -16.31
C GLU A 378 15.23 2.55 -17.09
N ALA A 379 14.21 3.22 -16.56
CA ALA A 379 12.97 3.46 -17.28
C ALA A 379 13.21 4.30 -18.54
N ALA A 380 14.04 5.35 -18.48
CA ALA A 380 14.38 6.14 -19.65
C ALA A 380 15.17 5.36 -20.71
N GLN A 381 16.07 4.48 -20.29
CA GLN A 381 16.83 3.58 -21.17
C GLN A 381 15.91 2.58 -21.88
N ALA A 382 15.01 1.94 -21.13
CA ALA A 382 14.04 1.01 -21.69
C ALA A 382 13.04 1.72 -22.63
N MET A 383 12.60 2.93 -22.26
CA MET A 383 11.74 3.77 -23.09
C MET A 383 12.44 4.13 -24.43
N ALA A 384 13.74 4.40 -24.41
CA ALA A 384 14.49 4.68 -25.64
C ALA A 384 14.46 3.48 -26.63
N LEU A 385 14.67 2.27 -26.12
CA LEU A 385 14.58 1.05 -26.92
C LEU A 385 13.14 0.84 -27.45
N ARG A 386 12.15 1.07 -26.61
CA ARG A 386 10.74 1.00 -27.00
C ARG A 386 10.39 2.00 -28.10
N VAL A 387 10.84 3.25 -27.97
CA VAL A 387 10.65 4.32 -28.95
C VAL A 387 11.28 3.98 -30.30
N ILE A 388 12.50 3.44 -30.31
CA ILE A 388 13.17 3.00 -31.53
C ILE A 388 12.40 1.87 -32.21
N LYS A 389 11.87 0.94 -31.43
CA LYS A 389 11.14 -0.25 -31.91
C LYS A 389 9.73 0.06 -32.39
N GLU A 390 8.97 0.87 -31.63
CA GLU A 390 7.53 1.06 -31.79
C GLU A 390 7.16 2.43 -32.38
N GLY A 391 8.05 3.43 -32.30
CA GLY A 391 7.76 4.83 -32.64
C GLY A 391 7.84 5.17 -34.14
N GLY A 392 7.99 4.18 -35.03
CA GLY A 392 8.09 4.38 -36.47
C GLY A 392 9.54 4.51 -36.98
N GLU A 393 9.71 4.82 -38.26
CA GLU A 393 11.02 4.77 -38.92
C GLU A 393 11.84 6.06 -38.75
N ASP A 394 11.16 7.20 -38.70
CA ASP A 394 11.80 8.52 -38.63
C ASP A 394 11.78 9.13 -37.25
N ASN A 395 12.69 10.07 -36.98
CA ASN A 395 12.83 10.69 -35.66
C ASN A 395 11.61 11.54 -35.26
N ARG A 396 10.85 12.08 -36.24
CA ARG A 396 9.65 12.88 -35.97
C ARG A 396 8.54 11.99 -35.40
N SER A 397 8.30 10.84 -36.01
CA SER A 397 7.34 9.84 -35.55
C SER A 397 7.71 9.32 -34.17
N ARG A 398 8.99 8.99 -33.96
CA ARG A 398 9.54 8.55 -32.67
C ARG A 398 9.37 9.59 -31.56
N ALA A 399 9.68 10.86 -31.84
CA ALA A 399 9.49 11.93 -30.87
C ALA A 399 8.01 12.14 -30.52
N THR A 400 7.12 12.05 -31.51
CA THR A 400 5.66 12.13 -31.28
C THR A 400 5.20 10.96 -30.41
N TYR A 401 5.57 9.74 -30.73
CA TYR A 401 5.23 8.55 -29.95
C TYR A 401 5.75 8.62 -28.51
N ALA A 402 7.02 9.01 -28.31
CA ALA A 402 7.60 9.17 -26.98
C ALA A 402 6.83 10.18 -26.12
N PHE A 403 6.44 11.29 -26.73
CA PHE A 403 5.66 12.32 -26.06
C PHE A 403 4.25 11.86 -25.69
N GLU A 404 3.56 11.19 -26.63
CA GLU A 404 2.21 10.63 -26.40
C GLU A 404 2.19 9.56 -25.31
N LEU A 405 3.22 8.72 -25.20
CA LEU A 405 3.34 7.71 -24.14
C LEU A 405 3.28 8.32 -22.73
N CYS A 406 3.83 9.51 -22.57
CA CYS A 406 3.95 10.15 -21.25
C CYS A 406 2.82 11.14 -20.96
N THR A 407 2.33 11.86 -21.98
CA THR A 407 1.38 12.98 -21.80
C THR A 407 -0.04 12.65 -22.28
N GLY A 408 -0.23 11.57 -23.05
CA GLY A 408 -1.52 11.20 -23.60
C GLY A 408 -2.01 12.09 -24.76
N ARG A 409 -1.21 13.07 -25.20
CA ARG A 409 -1.51 13.97 -26.31
C ARG A 409 -0.35 14.07 -27.30
N LYS A 410 -0.64 14.54 -28.51
CA LYS A 410 0.41 14.84 -29.49
C LYS A 410 1.16 16.12 -29.09
N PRO A 411 2.48 16.17 -29.34
CA PRO A 411 3.25 17.39 -29.15
C PRO A 411 2.82 18.47 -30.16
N SER A 412 2.80 19.72 -29.72
CA SER A 412 2.71 20.86 -30.63
C SER A 412 3.93 20.94 -31.55
N ALA A 413 3.81 21.71 -32.65
CA ALA A 413 4.96 21.90 -33.56
C ALA A 413 6.20 22.48 -32.85
N PHE A 414 6.00 23.35 -31.88
CA PHE A 414 7.08 23.90 -31.06
C PHE A 414 7.76 22.84 -30.20
N GLU A 415 7.01 22.05 -29.44
CA GLU A 415 7.51 20.97 -28.59
C GLU A 415 8.26 19.93 -29.41
N LEU A 416 7.66 19.49 -30.53
CA LEU A 416 8.26 18.52 -31.42
C LEU A 416 9.61 19.00 -31.99
N ASN A 417 9.67 20.25 -32.46
CA ASN A 417 10.91 20.82 -32.98
C ASN A 417 12.00 20.94 -31.89
N LYS A 418 11.62 21.24 -30.64
CA LYS A 418 12.57 21.27 -29.50
C LYS A 418 13.10 19.87 -29.19
N LEU A 419 12.23 18.85 -29.18
CA LEU A 419 12.64 17.46 -28.95
C LEU A 419 13.60 16.95 -30.04
N LEU A 420 13.29 17.25 -31.32
CA LEU A 420 14.11 16.86 -32.44
C LEU A 420 15.48 17.55 -32.43
N LYS A 421 15.51 18.84 -32.11
CA LYS A 421 16.75 19.59 -31.94
C LYS A 421 17.59 19.00 -30.80
N PHE A 422 16.99 18.74 -29.65
CA PHE A 422 17.69 18.13 -28.52
C PHE A 422 18.20 16.72 -28.84
N TRP A 423 17.39 15.90 -29.53
CA TRP A 423 17.83 14.59 -30.01
C TRP A 423 19.07 14.69 -30.91
N GLN A 424 19.07 15.63 -31.86
CA GLN A 424 20.19 15.86 -32.78
C GLN A 424 21.47 16.26 -32.04
N GLU A 425 21.38 17.22 -31.10
CA GLU A 425 22.48 17.67 -30.26
C GLU A 425 23.07 16.52 -29.42
N GLN A 426 22.21 15.65 -28.87
CA GLN A 426 22.64 14.48 -28.10
C GLN A 426 23.28 13.42 -29.00
N TYR A 427 22.71 13.17 -30.19
CA TYR A 427 23.31 12.22 -31.13
C TYR A 427 24.72 12.63 -31.57
N GLU A 428 24.91 13.88 -31.98
CA GLU A 428 26.23 14.46 -32.32
C GLU A 428 27.22 14.40 -31.14
N TYR A 429 26.71 14.64 -29.91
CA TYR A 429 27.53 14.52 -28.70
C TYR A 429 28.07 13.11 -28.50
N PHE A 430 27.20 12.10 -28.68
CA PHE A 430 27.59 10.70 -28.43
C PHE A 430 28.32 10.05 -29.61
N GLU A 431 28.13 10.52 -30.84
CA GLU A 431 28.78 9.93 -32.04
C GLU A 431 30.27 9.79 -31.90
N ASN A 432 30.93 10.76 -31.26
CA ASN A 432 32.37 10.77 -31.00
C ASN A 432 32.74 10.36 -29.56
N ARG A 433 31.80 9.86 -28.76
CA ARG A 433 31.99 9.54 -27.32
C ARG A 433 31.33 8.21 -26.95
N THR A 434 31.84 7.13 -27.55
CA THR A 434 31.29 5.79 -27.37
C THR A 434 31.20 5.35 -25.89
N ALA A 435 32.23 5.66 -25.08
CA ALA A 435 32.21 5.33 -23.66
C ALA A 435 31.07 6.04 -22.90
N ALA A 436 30.81 7.31 -23.23
CA ALA A 436 29.69 8.05 -22.67
C ALA A 436 28.34 7.49 -23.19
N ALA A 437 28.27 7.13 -24.47
CA ALA A 437 27.06 6.50 -25.02
C ALA A 437 26.71 5.18 -24.31
N VAL A 438 27.73 4.34 -24.06
CA VAL A 438 27.57 3.08 -23.30
C VAL A 438 26.95 3.32 -21.92
N SER A 439 27.46 4.30 -21.17
CA SER A 439 27.00 4.58 -19.81
C SER A 439 25.55 5.09 -19.74
N VAL A 440 25.00 5.62 -20.85
CA VAL A 440 23.66 6.24 -20.92
C VAL A 440 22.65 5.33 -21.60
N ALA A 441 23.07 4.55 -22.60
CA ALA A 441 22.16 3.83 -23.48
C ALA A 441 21.38 2.70 -22.78
N VAL A 442 22.09 1.86 -22.05
CA VAL A 442 21.55 0.65 -21.42
C VAL A 442 22.29 0.32 -20.12
N PRO A 443 21.65 -0.37 -19.16
CA PRO A 443 22.34 -0.79 -17.93
C PRO A 443 23.48 -1.79 -18.20
N ASP A 444 23.33 -2.63 -19.21
CA ASP A 444 24.32 -3.60 -19.67
C ASP A 444 24.33 -3.62 -21.21
N VAL A 445 25.49 -3.31 -21.80
CA VAL A 445 25.68 -3.28 -23.26
C VAL A 445 25.35 -4.62 -23.94
N LYS A 446 25.51 -5.74 -23.22
CA LYS A 446 25.15 -7.08 -23.73
C LYS A 446 23.64 -7.24 -23.99
N GLN A 447 22.82 -6.34 -23.44
CA GLN A 447 21.37 -6.31 -23.65
C GLN A 447 20.95 -5.46 -24.85
N LEU A 448 21.91 -4.77 -25.50
CA LEU A 448 21.63 -4.01 -26.70
C LEU A 448 21.40 -4.97 -27.87
N PRO A 449 20.26 -4.85 -28.61
CA PRO A 449 20.06 -5.63 -29.83
C PRO A 449 21.16 -5.34 -30.86
N GLU A 450 21.64 -6.36 -31.57
CA GLU A 450 22.77 -6.26 -32.51
C GLU A 450 22.51 -5.29 -33.69
N ASP A 451 21.26 -5.11 -34.05
CA ASP A 451 20.78 -4.27 -35.15
C ASP A 451 20.56 -2.80 -34.73
N VAL A 452 20.77 -2.44 -33.45
CA VAL A 452 20.47 -1.11 -32.93
C VAL A 452 21.72 -0.29 -32.69
N ASN A 453 21.79 0.90 -33.29
CA ASN A 453 22.91 1.83 -33.13
C ASN A 453 22.95 2.40 -31.70
N LEU A 454 24.03 2.13 -30.97
CA LEU A 454 24.28 2.56 -29.60
C LEU A 454 24.09 4.07 -29.40
N HIS A 455 24.66 4.90 -30.31
CA HIS A 455 24.59 6.35 -30.20
C HIS A 455 23.15 6.88 -30.36
N LYS A 456 22.35 6.23 -31.21
CA LYS A 456 20.91 6.53 -31.32
C LYS A 456 20.17 6.18 -30.03
N VAL A 457 20.48 5.02 -29.41
CA VAL A 457 19.86 4.64 -28.13
C VAL A 457 20.21 5.64 -27.03
N ALA A 458 21.48 6.03 -26.93
CA ALA A 458 21.92 7.02 -25.96
C ALA A 458 21.20 8.38 -26.14
N ALA A 459 21.08 8.86 -27.38
CA ALA A 459 20.35 10.09 -27.68
C ALA A 459 18.85 9.99 -27.31
N TRP A 460 18.20 8.88 -27.65
CA TRP A 460 16.80 8.65 -27.25
C TRP A 460 16.64 8.45 -25.74
N ALA A 461 17.62 7.88 -25.02
CA ALA A 461 17.58 7.79 -23.57
C ALA A 461 17.62 9.17 -22.93
N MET A 462 18.41 10.11 -23.46
CA MET A 462 18.41 11.49 -22.99
C MET A 462 17.08 12.20 -23.27
N VAL A 463 16.48 12.01 -24.45
CA VAL A 463 15.15 12.54 -24.77
C VAL A 463 14.09 11.95 -23.84
N SER A 464 14.13 10.65 -23.59
CA SER A 464 13.22 9.96 -22.68
C SER A 464 13.32 10.51 -21.24
N ARG A 465 14.55 10.76 -20.74
CA ARG A 465 14.76 11.41 -19.43
C ARG A 465 14.09 12.78 -19.34
N VAL A 466 14.21 13.58 -20.40
CA VAL A 466 13.55 14.90 -20.45
C VAL A 466 12.03 14.76 -20.45
N ILE A 467 11.47 13.87 -21.27
CA ILE A 467 10.03 13.70 -21.36
C ILE A 467 9.44 13.14 -20.05
N LEU A 468 10.10 12.16 -19.43
CA LEU A 468 9.68 11.59 -18.13
C LEU A 468 9.75 12.64 -16.99
N ASN A 469 10.56 13.68 -17.13
CA ASN A 469 10.70 14.77 -16.16
C ASN A 469 9.81 15.99 -16.46
N LEU A 470 9.00 15.96 -17.52
CA LEU A 470 8.05 17.04 -17.78
C LEU A 470 7.00 17.10 -16.66
N ASP A 471 6.65 18.33 -16.27
CA ASP A 471 5.58 18.56 -15.30
C ASP A 471 4.25 17.90 -15.75
N GLU A 472 3.94 17.97 -17.04
CA GLU A 472 2.75 17.36 -17.62
C GLU A 472 2.74 15.81 -17.49
N THR A 473 3.91 15.17 -17.52
CA THR A 473 4.01 13.70 -17.34
C THR A 473 3.59 13.25 -15.95
N ILE A 474 3.89 14.06 -14.92
CA ILE A 474 3.61 13.74 -13.53
C ILE A 474 2.38 14.49 -12.96
N THR A 475 1.67 15.17 -13.82
CA THR A 475 0.50 15.98 -13.44
C THR A 475 -0.74 15.43 -14.16
N LYS A 476 -1.81 15.24 -13.42
CA LYS A 476 -3.13 14.94 -13.97
C LYS A 476 -3.81 16.24 -14.40
N GLU A 477 -4.26 16.30 -15.64
CA GLU A 477 -5.01 17.41 -16.22
C GLU A 477 -6.42 17.00 -16.67
#